data_befbfe12dd6aa917d3293c5505ebe2d3
#
_entry.id   befbfe12dd6aa917d3293c5505ebe2d3
#
_cell.length_a   1.000
_cell.length_b   1.000
_cell.length_c   1.000
_cell.angle_alpha   90.00
_cell.angle_beta   90.00
_cell.angle_gamma   90.00
#
_symmetry.space_group_name_H-M   'P 1'
#
loop_
_entity.id
_entity.type
_entity.pdbx_description
1 polymer ?
#
loop_
_entity_poly.entity_id
_entity_poly.type
_entity_poly.pdbx_seq_one_letter_code
_entity_poly.pdbx_strand_id
1 'polypeptide(L)'
;MHITCVRGSPLIRTALVLLAILASGLVFSHLTAEPKSKPAVGGETTEPKTKKQIRARYILTLSERAAFVEVTSAGEPSSWNLSSESGIEPLTGDIIIDTDKPVVYLKVNWYELGERRGFAKLTIEAAGQETVTRVFDAEGNIDEFLELTF
;
A
#
# COMPACT_ATOMS: atom_id res chain seq x y z
N MET A 1 -18.34 46.69 -35.11
CA MET A 1 -18.19 46.05 -33.80
C MET A 1 -16.73 45.65 -33.65
N HIS A 2 -15.91 46.55 -33.02
CA HIS A 2 -14.47 46.34 -32.88
C HIS A 2 -14.19 45.51 -31.61
N ILE A 3 -13.71 44.30 -31.79
CA ILE A 3 -13.22 43.46 -30.69
C ILE A 3 -11.78 43.87 -30.44
N THR A 4 -11.56 44.68 -29.42
CA THR A 4 -10.21 45.02 -28.93
C THR A 4 -9.64 43.81 -28.21
N CYS A 5 -8.73 43.12 -28.90
CA CYS A 5 -7.95 42.04 -28.28
C CYS A 5 -6.96 42.67 -27.29
N VAL A 6 -7.28 42.61 -26.00
CA VAL A 6 -6.37 43.06 -24.92
C VAL A 6 -5.21 42.06 -24.89
N ARG A 7 -4.10 42.45 -25.51
CA ARG A 7 -2.83 41.77 -25.45
C ARG A 7 -2.24 41.97 -24.04
N GLY A 8 -2.66 41.12 -23.10
CA GLY A 8 -2.15 41.18 -21.73
C GLY A 8 -0.62 41.04 -21.70
N SER A 9 0.02 42.02 -21.10
CA SER A 9 1.49 42.03 -20.89
C SER A 9 1.93 40.72 -20.25
N PRO A 10 3.08 40.16 -20.64
CA PRO A 10 3.60 38.89 -20.05
C PRO A 10 3.72 38.99 -18.51
N LEU A 11 3.95 40.16 -17.97
CA LEU A 11 3.99 40.39 -16.51
C LEU A 11 2.64 40.17 -15.82
N ILE A 12 1.52 40.46 -16.45
CA ILE A 12 0.18 40.24 -15.89
C ILE A 12 -0.12 38.74 -15.86
N ARG A 13 0.31 37.99 -16.87
CA ARG A 13 0.11 36.53 -16.93
C ARG A 13 0.92 35.80 -15.87
N THR A 14 2.18 36.20 -15.67
CA THR A 14 3.02 35.62 -14.61
C THR A 14 2.51 35.97 -13.21
N ALA A 15 2.02 37.19 -13.00
CA ALA A 15 1.40 37.60 -11.73
C ALA A 15 0.14 36.78 -11.41
N LEU A 16 -0.74 36.52 -12.41
CA LEU A 16 -1.93 35.69 -12.22
C LEU A 16 -1.60 34.24 -11.88
N VAL A 17 -0.59 33.65 -12.52
CA VAL A 17 -0.15 32.28 -12.23
C VAL A 17 0.42 32.18 -10.81
N LEU A 18 1.25 33.14 -10.38
CA LEU A 18 1.79 33.18 -9.03
C LEU A 18 0.68 33.34 -7.99
N LEU A 19 -0.32 34.16 -8.25
CA LEU A 19 -1.46 34.35 -7.37
C LEU A 19 -2.32 33.09 -7.24
N ALA A 20 -2.51 32.34 -8.33
CA ALA A 20 -3.21 31.07 -8.31
C ALA A 20 -2.46 30.01 -7.49
N ILE A 21 -1.12 29.94 -7.58
CA ILE A 21 -0.30 29.02 -6.80
C ILE A 21 -0.36 29.38 -5.30
N LEU A 22 -0.29 30.67 -4.95
CA LEU A 22 -0.42 31.12 -3.59
C LEU A 22 -1.81 30.82 -3.00
N ALA A 23 -2.87 31.03 -3.76
CA ALA A 23 -4.23 30.73 -3.33
C ALA A 23 -4.44 29.24 -3.07
N SER A 24 -3.90 28.36 -3.94
CA SER A 24 -3.97 26.92 -3.72
C SER A 24 -3.18 26.45 -2.49
N GLY A 25 -2.03 27.06 -2.22
CA GLY A 25 -1.23 26.75 -1.02
C GLY A 25 -1.95 27.12 0.29
N LEU A 26 -2.72 28.22 0.31
CA LEU A 26 -3.52 28.61 1.46
C LEU A 26 -4.69 27.65 1.72
N VAL A 27 -5.33 27.14 0.68
CA VAL A 27 -6.41 26.16 0.82
C VAL A 27 -5.88 24.85 1.42
N PHE A 28 -4.71 24.38 0.98
CA PHE A 28 -4.08 23.18 1.54
C PHE A 28 -3.66 23.36 3.01
N SER A 29 -3.16 24.54 3.39
CA SER A 29 -2.77 24.80 4.79
C SER A 29 -3.97 24.83 5.74
N HIS A 30 -5.15 25.22 5.27
CA HIS A 30 -6.38 25.15 6.07
C HIS A 30 -6.95 23.73 6.22
N LEU A 31 -6.68 22.84 5.26
CA LEU A 31 -7.10 21.43 5.33
C LEU A 31 -6.19 20.59 6.22
N THR A 32 -4.93 21.01 6.43
CA THR A 32 -3.95 20.32 7.29
C THR A 32 -3.81 20.92 8.69
N ALA A 33 -4.51 22.03 9.00
CA ALA A 33 -4.57 22.56 10.35
C ALA A 33 -5.40 21.62 11.22
N GLU A 34 -4.74 20.83 12.05
CA GLU A 34 -5.39 20.05 13.11
C GLU A 34 -6.22 20.98 13.99
N PRO A 35 -7.50 20.66 14.25
CA PRO A 35 -8.29 21.45 15.18
C PRO A 35 -7.66 21.33 16.57
N LYS A 36 -7.12 22.44 17.08
CA LYS A 36 -6.74 22.54 18.49
C LYS A 36 -7.97 22.21 19.33
N SER A 37 -8.01 21.02 19.87
CA SER A 37 -9.04 20.56 20.79
C SER A 37 -9.05 21.45 22.03
N LYS A 38 -10.14 22.21 22.23
CA LYS A 38 -10.51 22.75 23.54
C LYS A 38 -10.73 21.60 24.52
N PRO A 39 -10.30 21.72 25.79
CA PRO A 39 -10.60 20.69 26.77
C PRO A 39 -12.11 20.71 27.08
N ALA A 40 -12.86 19.77 26.53
CA ALA A 40 -14.21 19.45 26.99
C ALA A 40 -14.08 18.49 28.17
N VAL A 41 -14.45 18.99 29.35
CA VAL A 41 -14.74 18.19 30.53
C VAL A 41 -16.02 17.40 30.26
N GLY A 42 -15.94 16.08 30.34
CA GLY A 42 -17.12 15.21 30.23
C GLY A 42 -16.76 13.85 29.62
N GLY A 43 -16.50 12.88 30.49
CA GLY A 43 -15.95 11.58 30.20
C GLY A 43 -16.73 10.74 29.18
N GLU A 44 -15.98 10.25 28.25
CA GLU A 44 -16.00 8.86 27.81
C GLU A 44 -14.56 8.53 27.53
N THR A 45 -13.96 7.85 28.48
CA THR A 45 -12.65 7.22 28.28
C THR A 45 -12.89 6.10 27.27
N THR A 46 -12.80 6.44 25.99
CA THR A 46 -12.58 5.44 24.96
C THR A 46 -11.13 4.98 25.18
N GLU A 47 -10.97 3.92 25.96
CA GLU A 47 -9.70 3.20 26.05
C GLU A 47 -9.20 2.98 24.61
N PRO A 48 -7.95 3.35 24.29
CA PRO A 48 -7.38 2.98 23.02
C PRO A 48 -7.45 1.45 22.94
N LYS A 49 -8.34 0.91 22.10
CA LYS A 49 -8.36 -0.52 21.78
C LYS A 49 -6.94 -0.85 21.35
N THR A 50 -6.17 -1.44 22.25
CA THR A 50 -4.84 -1.94 21.93
C THR A 50 -5.04 -2.97 20.83
N LYS A 51 -4.76 -2.58 19.59
CA LYS A 51 -4.85 -3.49 18.44
C LYS A 51 -3.93 -4.65 18.76
N LYS A 52 -4.51 -5.81 18.92
CA LYS A 52 -3.76 -7.02 19.19
C LYS A 52 -3.10 -7.43 17.88
N GLN A 53 -1.80 -7.19 17.78
CA GLN A 53 -1.00 -7.48 16.61
C GLN A 53 -0.03 -8.61 16.93
N ILE A 54 0.18 -9.49 15.96
CA ILE A 54 1.17 -10.57 16.05
C ILE A 54 2.19 -10.41 14.92
N ARG A 55 3.44 -10.72 15.23
CA ARG A 55 4.51 -10.81 14.25
C ARG A 55 4.53 -12.22 13.68
N ALA A 56 4.51 -12.31 12.35
CA ALA A 56 4.60 -13.57 11.65
C ALA A 56 5.73 -13.51 10.62
N ARG A 57 6.37 -14.64 10.39
CA ARG A 57 7.31 -14.85 9.30
C ARG A 57 6.54 -15.39 8.09
N TYR A 58 6.89 -14.96 6.89
CA TYR A 58 6.38 -15.59 5.69
C TYR A 58 7.50 -16.13 4.81
N ILE A 59 7.15 -17.15 4.02
CA ILE A 59 7.97 -17.75 2.99
C ILE A 59 7.12 -17.80 1.73
N LEU A 60 7.60 -17.14 0.67
CA LEU A 60 6.93 -17.09 -0.63
C LEU A 60 7.77 -17.80 -1.68
N THR A 61 7.22 -18.84 -2.28
CA THR A 61 7.83 -19.57 -3.39
C THR A 61 7.06 -19.28 -4.67
N LEU A 62 7.76 -18.88 -5.72
CA LEU A 62 7.21 -18.55 -7.03
C LEU A 62 7.54 -19.65 -8.03
N SER A 63 6.62 -19.93 -8.95
CA SER A 63 6.87 -20.90 -10.03
C SER A 63 7.63 -20.32 -11.21
N GLU A 64 7.54 -19.00 -11.37
CA GLU A 64 8.12 -18.26 -12.48
C GLU A 64 8.80 -16.98 -11.96
N ARG A 65 9.57 -16.32 -12.80
CA ARG A 65 10.25 -15.07 -12.43
C ARG A 65 9.26 -13.92 -12.33
N ALA A 66 9.29 -13.24 -11.21
CA ALA A 66 8.49 -12.03 -11.00
C ALA A 66 9.35 -10.78 -11.15
N ALA A 67 8.78 -9.72 -11.71
CA ALA A 67 9.36 -8.38 -11.75
C ALA A 67 9.17 -7.66 -10.43
N PHE A 68 8.02 -7.87 -9.81
CA PHE A 68 7.64 -7.23 -8.56
C PHE A 68 6.82 -8.19 -7.70
N VAL A 69 7.10 -8.17 -6.42
CA VAL A 69 6.36 -8.90 -5.39
C VAL A 69 6.09 -7.99 -4.21
N GLU A 70 4.89 -8.06 -3.67
CA GLU A 70 4.50 -7.35 -2.46
C GLU A 70 3.67 -8.27 -1.56
N VAL A 71 4.03 -8.31 -0.29
CA VAL A 71 3.26 -8.97 0.78
C VAL A 71 2.90 -7.92 1.81
N THR A 72 1.61 -7.69 2.03
CA THR A 72 1.10 -6.63 2.90
C THR A 72 0.08 -7.18 3.89
N SER A 73 0.09 -6.66 5.11
CA SER A 73 -0.93 -6.89 6.14
C SER A 73 -1.18 -5.60 6.93
N ALA A 74 -1.31 -5.65 8.23
CA ALA A 74 -1.59 -4.49 9.09
C ALA A 74 -0.40 -3.52 9.26
N GLY A 75 0.82 -3.94 8.89
CA GLY A 75 2.06 -3.15 8.97
C GLY A 75 2.46 -2.53 7.65
N GLU A 76 3.74 -2.18 7.54
CA GLU A 76 4.33 -1.72 6.29
C GLU A 76 4.41 -2.87 5.29
N PRO A 77 4.19 -2.60 3.99
CA PRO A 77 4.33 -3.61 2.95
C PRO A 77 5.78 -4.08 2.82
N SER A 78 5.97 -5.38 2.71
CA SER A 78 7.23 -5.96 2.29
C SER A 78 7.22 -6.10 0.77
N SER A 79 8.05 -5.34 0.07
CA SER A 79 8.09 -5.32 -1.39
C SER A 79 9.49 -5.58 -1.95
N TRP A 80 9.56 -6.28 -3.07
CA TRP A 80 10.78 -6.59 -3.80
C TRP A 80 10.63 -6.24 -5.27
N ASN A 81 11.58 -5.44 -5.77
CA ASN A 81 11.81 -5.30 -7.19
C ASN A 81 12.91 -6.31 -7.57
N LEU A 82 12.53 -7.34 -8.29
CA LEU A 82 13.42 -8.41 -8.67
C LEU A 82 14.03 -8.11 -10.04
N SER A 83 15.31 -8.46 -10.22
CA SER A 83 15.94 -8.37 -11.55
C SER A 83 15.58 -9.59 -12.39
N SER A 84 15.67 -9.46 -13.72
CA SER A 84 15.45 -10.59 -14.65
C SER A 84 16.45 -11.73 -14.45
N GLU A 85 17.58 -11.45 -13.79
CA GLU A 85 18.64 -12.42 -13.49
C GLU A 85 18.44 -13.09 -12.13
N SER A 86 17.51 -12.60 -11.30
CA SER A 86 17.20 -13.20 -9.99
C SER A 86 16.67 -14.61 -10.20
N GLY A 87 17.20 -15.57 -9.48
CA GLY A 87 16.71 -16.95 -9.46
C GLY A 87 15.30 -17.04 -8.88
N ILE A 88 14.68 -18.22 -9.01
CA ILE A 88 13.39 -18.54 -8.37
C ILE A 88 13.68 -19.05 -6.95
N GLU A 89 14.31 -18.21 -6.13
CA GLU A 89 14.58 -18.54 -4.74
C GLU A 89 13.38 -18.12 -3.86
N PRO A 90 13.08 -18.85 -2.78
CA PRO A 90 12.03 -18.44 -1.87
C PRO A 90 12.33 -17.08 -1.22
N LEU A 91 11.36 -16.16 -1.31
CA LEU A 91 11.42 -14.86 -0.64
C LEU A 91 10.93 -15.03 0.79
N THR A 92 11.67 -14.48 1.75
CA THR A 92 11.30 -14.57 3.16
C THR A 92 11.29 -13.18 3.79
N GLY A 93 10.39 -12.96 4.72
CA GLY A 93 10.30 -11.71 5.46
C GLY A 93 9.40 -11.82 6.68
N ASP A 94 9.25 -10.71 7.38
CA ASP A 94 8.37 -10.58 8.54
C ASP A 94 7.21 -9.64 8.19
N ILE A 95 6.02 -9.96 8.69
CA ILE A 95 4.82 -9.11 8.59
C ILE A 95 4.16 -8.98 9.97
N ILE A 96 3.42 -7.88 10.13
CA ILE A 96 2.59 -7.65 11.31
C ILE A 96 1.13 -7.91 10.91
N ILE A 97 0.48 -8.82 11.62
CA ILE A 97 -0.90 -9.23 11.36
C ILE A 97 -1.80 -8.69 12.47
N ASP A 98 -2.87 -8.02 12.09
CA ASP A 98 -3.93 -7.59 13.01
C ASP A 98 -4.84 -8.78 13.31
N THR A 99 -4.97 -9.17 14.57
CA THR A 99 -5.81 -10.32 14.96
C THR A 99 -7.30 -10.06 14.84
N ASP A 100 -7.71 -8.78 14.80
CA ASP A 100 -9.12 -8.41 14.60
C ASP A 100 -9.51 -8.51 13.11
N LYS A 101 -8.53 -8.35 12.21
CA LYS A 101 -8.68 -8.50 10.76
C LYS A 101 -7.46 -9.20 10.19
N PRO A 102 -7.36 -10.51 10.37
CA PRO A 102 -6.17 -11.25 10.01
C PRO A 102 -6.12 -11.54 8.49
N VAL A 103 -5.80 -10.52 7.71
CA VAL A 103 -5.73 -10.58 6.24
C VAL A 103 -4.31 -10.28 5.78
N VAL A 104 -3.83 -11.07 4.85
CA VAL A 104 -2.56 -10.85 4.15
C VAL A 104 -2.83 -10.74 2.65
N TYR A 105 -2.36 -9.66 2.05
CA TYR A 105 -2.44 -9.40 0.62
C TYR A 105 -1.17 -9.84 -0.07
N LEU A 106 -1.30 -10.47 -1.22
CA LEU A 106 -0.21 -10.87 -2.08
C LEU A 106 -0.39 -10.27 -3.47
N LYS A 107 0.62 -9.54 -3.93
CA LYS A 107 0.70 -9.04 -5.29
C LYS A 107 1.96 -9.57 -5.96
N VAL A 108 1.82 -10.16 -7.14
CA VAL A 108 2.93 -10.66 -7.94
C VAL A 108 2.76 -10.20 -9.39
N ASN A 109 3.73 -9.46 -9.89
CA ASN A 109 3.81 -9.09 -11.30
C ASN A 109 4.92 -9.92 -11.93
N TRP A 110 4.58 -10.74 -12.90
CA TRP A 110 5.53 -11.61 -13.59
C TRP A 110 6.31 -10.86 -14.66
N TYR A 111 7.53 -11.29 -14.95
CA TYR A 111 8.31 -10.75 -16.07
C TYR A 111 7.69 -11.11 -17.42
N GLU A 112 7.57 -12.40 -17.67
CA GLU A 112 7.07 -12.95 -18.94
C GLU A 112 6.35 -14.28 -18.65
N LEU A 113 5.04 -14.19 -18.41
CA LEU A 113 4.26 -15.39 -18.18
C LEU A 113 3.80 -16.04 -19.49
N GLY A 114 3.58 -15.22 -20.54
CA GLY A 114 3.01 -15.66 -21.81
C GLY A 114 1.62 -16.26 -21.61
N GLU A 115 1.37 -17.43 -22.21
CA GLU A 115 0.13 -18.20 -22.04
C GLU A 115 0.18 -19.19 -20.85
N ARG A 116 1.27 -19.18 -20.07
CA ARG A 116 1.44 -20.05 -18.90
C ARG A 116 0.73 -19.50 -17.68
N ARG A 117 0.41 -20.38 -16.75
CA ARG A 117 -0.10 -19.97 -15.43
C ARG A 117 1.05 -19.78 -14.47
N GLY A 118 1.00 -18.69 -13.73
CA GLY A 118 1.92 -18.43 -12.63
C GLY A 118 1.35 -18.94 -11.31
N PHE A 119 2.20 -19.55 -10.48
CA PHE A 119 1.84 -20.03 -9.15
C PHE A 119 2.70 -19.34 -8.11
N ALA A 120 2.06 -18.94 -7.00
CA ALA A 120 2.73 -18.43 -5.83
C ALA A 120 2.28 -19.19 -4.60
N LYS A 121 3.21 -19.82 -3.89
CA LYS A 121 2.94 -20.52 -2.63
C LYS A 121 3.39 -19.64 -1.47
N LEU A 122 2.43 -19.16 -0.69
CA LEU A 122 2.67 -18.36 0.51
C LEU A 122 2.49 -19.24 1.74
N THR A 123 3.51 -19.29 2.60
CA THR A 123 3.47 -19.94 3.90
C THR A 123 3.66 -18.88 4.99
N ILE A 124 2.82 -18.88 6.00
CA ILE A 124 2.84 -17.93 7.12
C ILE A 124 3.01 -18.70 8.41
N GLU A 125 4.01 -18.30 9.20
CA GLU A 125 4.38 -18.88 10.48
C GLU A 125 4.30 -17.81 11.58
N ALA A 126 3.38 -17.95 12.51
CA ALA A 126 3.26 -17.07 13.66
C ALA A 126 3.49 -17.85 14.95
N ALA A 127 4.16 -17.24 15.94
CA ALA A 127 4.47 -17.90 17.19
C ALA A 127 3.20 -18.33 17.93
N GLY A 128 3.10 -19.63 18.26
CA GLY A 128 1.96 -20.21 18.97
C GLY A 128 0.70 -20.40 18.13
N GLN A 129 0.80 -20.25 16.81
CA GLN A 129 -0.28 -20.48 15.85
C GLN A 129 0.09 -21.63 14.89
N GLU A 130 -0.92 -22.20 14.26
CA GLU A 130 -0.71 -23.19 13.21
C GLU A 130 -0.14 -22.51 11.97
N THR A 131 0.80 -23.19 11.28
CA THR A 131 1.36 -22.70 10.03
C THR A 131 0.30 -22.76 8.93
N VAL A 132 0.03 -21.62 8.29
CA VAL A 132 -0.91 -21.51 7.20
C VAL A 132 -0.16 -21.49 5.86
N THR A 133 -0.56 -22.36 4.93
CA THR A 133 -0.02 -22.40 3.56
C THR A 133 -1.13 -22.25 2.55
N ARG A 134 -0.96 -21.34 1.60
CA ARG A 134 -1.87 -21.12 0.47
C ARG A 134 -1.12 -21.11 -0.84
N VAL A 135 -1.73 -21.68 -1.88
CA VAL A 135 -1.26 -21.57 -3.25
C VAL A 135 -2.23 -20.68 -4.03
N PHE A 136 -1.69 -19.68 -4.68
CA PHE A 136 -2.38 -18.79 -5.61
C PHE A 136 -1.97 -19.14 -7.02
N ASP A 137 -2.91 -19.15 -7.95
CA ASP A 137 -2.64 -19.41 -9.37
C ASP A 137 -3.43 -18.44 -10.26
N ALA A 138 -2.77 -17.93 -11.29
CA ALA A 138 -3.38 -16.98 -12.22
C ALA A 138 -2.80 -17.14 -13.65
N GLU A 139 -3.62 -16.80 -14.63
CA GLU A 139 -3.19 -16.66 -16.04
C GLU A 139 -2.48 -15.32 -16.32
N GLY A 140 -2.35 -14.47 -15.31
CA GLY A 140 -1.72 -13.17 -15.34
C GLY A 140 -1.07 -12.85 -14.01
N ASN A 141 -1.00 -11.57 -13.67
CA ASN A 141 -0.50 -11.13 -12.38
C ASN A 141 -1.43 -11.62 -11.25
N ILE A 142 -0.85 -11.90 -10.09
CA ILE A 142 -1.60 -12.23 -8.89
C ILE A 142 -1.86 -10.92 -8.12
N ASP A 143 -3.10 -10.72 -7.69
CA ASP A 143 -3.52 -9.63 -6.80
C ASP A 143 -4.65 -10.20 -5.92
N GLU A 144 -4.26 -10.91 -4.87
CA GLU A 144 -5.12 -11.77 -4.08
C GLU A 144 -4.90 -11.55 -2.59
N PHE A 145 -5.82 -12.04 -1.76
CA PHE A 145 -5.67 -11.99 -0.32
C PHE A 145 -5.91 -13.36 0.33
N LEU A 146 -5.35 -13.52 1.51
CA LEU A 146 -5.51 -14.68 2.37
C LEU A 146 -6.08 -14.22 3.71
N GLU A 147 -7.26 -14.73 4.05
CA GLU A 147 -7.79 -14.62 5.41
C GLU A 147 -7.20 -15.72 6.28
N LEU A 148 -6.65 -15.33 7.43
CA LEU A 148 -6.08 -16.25 8.39
C LEU A 148 -7.11 -16.52 9.50
N THR A 149 -7.08 -17.72 10.04
CA THR A 149 -7.90 -18.09 11.22
C THR A 149 -6.95 -18.38 12.36
N PHE A 150 -7.05 -17.59 13.43
CA PHE A 150 -6.25 -17.74 14.66
C PHE A 150 -7.11 -18.17 15.84
#